data_2557605c66ec5ceea9d0f02186712d94
#
_entry.id   2557605c66ec5ceea9d0f02186712d94
#
_cell.length_a   1.000
_cell.length_b   1.000
_cell.length_c   1.000
_cell.angle_alpha   90.00
_cell.angle_beta   90.00
_cell.angle_gamma   90.00
#
_symmetry.space_group_name_H-M   'P 1'
#
loop_
_entity.id
_entity.type
_entity.pdbx_description
1 polymer ?
#
loop_
_entity_poly.entity_id
_entity_poly.type
_entity_poly.pdbx_seq_one_letter_code
_entity_poly.pdbx_strand_id
1 'polypeptide(L)'
;MPNIHVVIPDTQAKPGAPTDHLKWIGQYIVDQFHDQPIKIIHLGDHADMPSLSSYDKGKKSMEGRRYTEDIKAANDAWKILNAPLNEFNLNRRKTRHARWLPERHILLGNHEDRINRAVESDAQLEGVISTDDLIYAETGWKVHPFLSPVFLDGVGYSHYWYNPMNGRPLGGTAEGRLKTLGHSFTMGHQQTYLTAIRYVNDQQQRGLIAGACYLHDEDYKGPQGNHHWRGILIKHQVNNGAYDLMEVSLDYLCRRYEGVSLDRFISKKYPSLRLA
;
A
#
# COMPACT_ATOMS: atom_id res chain seq x y z
N MET A 1 -3.80 24.02 -10.19
CA MET A 1 -2.92 23.69 -9.05
C MET A 1 -2.16 22.43 -9.44
N PRO A 2 -0.92 22.22 -9.00
CA PRO A 2 -0.18 21.03 -9.32
C PRO A 2 -0.88 19.80 -8.71
N ASN A 3 -0.99 18.72 -9.49
CA ASN A 3 -1.52 17.45 -8.99
C ASN A 3 -0.49 16.80 -8.06
N ILE A 4 -0.92 16.38 -6.87
CA ILE A 4 -0.08 15.69 -5.90
C ILE A 4 -0.65 14.28 -5.71
N HIS A 5 0.23 13.27 -5.81
CA HIS A 5 -0.14 11.89 -5.49
C HIS A 5 0.62 11.42 -4.26
N VAL A 6 -0.09 10.93 -3.28
CA VAL A 6 0.47 10.24 -2.11
C VAL A 6 0.35 8.74 -2.35
N VAL A 7 1.47 8.04 -2.39
CA VAL A 7 1.52 6.61 -2.71
C VAL A 7 1.89 5.84 -1.44
N ILE A 8 1.02 4.90 -1.06
CA ILE A 8 1.21 4.01 0.09
C ILE A 8 1.47 2.60 -0.48
N PRO A 9 2.69 2.06 -0.29
CA PRO A 9 3.00 0.68 -0.68
C PRO A 9 2.33 -0.35 0.23
N ASP A 10 2.62 -1.63 -0.04
CA ASP A 10 2.19 -2.81 0.72
C ASP A 10 2.32 -2.60 2.23
N THR A 11 1.22 -2.68 2.97
CA THR A 11 1.17 -2.47 4.42
C THR A 11 1.05 -3.77 5.22
N GLN A 12 0.71 -4.87 4.59
CA GLN A 12 0.77 -6.26 5.10
C GLN A 12 0.17 -6.42 6.50
N ALA A 13 -1.05 -5.86 6.70
CA ALA A 13 -1.76 -5.95 7.97
C ALA A 13 -2.22 -7.40 8.22
N LYS A 14 -1.84 -7.93 9.38
CA LYS A 14 -2.16 -9.29 9.83
C LYS A 14 -2.29 -9.34 11.35
N PRO A 15 -2.91 -10.39 11.92
CA PRO A 15 -3.00 -10.56 13.37
C PRO A 15 -1.63 -10.48 14.05
N GLY A 16 -1.54 -9.63 15.08
CA GLY A 16 -0.32 -9.45 15.87
C GLY A 16 0.75 -8.54 15.26
N ALA A 17 0.59 -8.07 14.02
CA ALA A 17 1.53 -7.13 13.41
C ALA A 17 1.33 -5.69 13.95
N PRO A 18 2.41 -4.91 14.14
CA PRO A 18 2.31 -3.51 14.53
C PRO A 18 1.65 -2.65 13.43
N THR A 19 0.81 -1.70 13.83
CA THR A 19 0.06 -0.82 12.92
C THR A 19 0.27 0.67 13.19
N ASP A 20 1.17 1.05 14.10
CA ASP A 20 1.41 2.45 14.51
C ASP A 20 1.73 3.38 13.35
N HIS A 21 2.53 2.90 12.41
CA HIS A 21 2.92 3.63 11.20
C HIS A 21 1.73 4.11 10.38
N LEU A 22 0.63 3.38 10.39
CA LEU A 22 -0.58 3.77 9.65
C LEU A 22 -1.21 5.05 10.21
N LYS A 23 -1.18 5.23 11.54
CA LYS A 23 -1.59 6.48 12.17
C LYS A 23 -0.65 7.62 11.79
N TRP A 24 0.68 7.38 11.80
CA TRP A 24 1.65 8.40 11.40
C TRP A 24 1.44 8.85 9.96
N ILE A 25 1.19 7.90 9.05
CA ILE A 25 0.90 8.17 7.63
C ILE A 25 -0.36 9.02 7.49
N GLY A 26 -1.47 8.58 8.10
CA GLY A 26 -2.74 9.32 8.05
C GLY A 26 -2.59 10.75 8.60
N GLN A 27 -1.87 10.91 9.72
CA GLN A 27 -1.60 12.21 10.32
C GLN A 27 -0.69 13.07 9.42
N TYR A 28 0.35 12.49 8.83
CA TYR A 28 1.24 13.18 7.90
C TYR A 28 0.49 13.70 6.67
N ILE A 29 -0.42 12.91 6.12
CA ILE A 29 -1.26 13.31 4.98
C ILE A 29 -2.11 14.54 5.37
N VAL A 30 -2.73 14.52 6.53
CA VAL A 30 -3.52 15.67 7.02
C VAL A 30 -2.63 16.88 7.26
N ASP A 31 -1.51 16.73 7.97
CA ASP A 31 -0.62 17.83 8.34
C ASP A 31 -0.02 18.55 7.12
N GLN A 32 0.32 17.78 6.06
CA GLN A 32 1.02 18.33 4.90
C GLN A 32 0.08 18.83 3.80
N PHE A 33 -1.10 18.21 3.67
CA PHE A 33 -1.88 18.34 2.43
C PHE A 33 -3.35 18.74 2.65
N HIS A 34 -3.80 18.98 3.89
CA HIS A 34 -5.18 19.41 4.10
C HIS A 34 -5.50 20.64 3.22
N ASP A 35 -6.71 20.66 2.68
CA ASP A 35 -7.22 21.68 1.77
C ASP A 35 -6.55 21.74 0.38
N GLN A 36 -5.63 20.82 0.08
CA GLN A 36 -5.07 20.67 -1.25
C GLN A 36 -5.80 19.56 -2.03
N PRO A 37 -5.95 19.70 -3.35
CA PRO A 37 -6.46 18.63 -4.20
C PRO A 37 -5.36 17.58 -4.39
N ILE A 38 -5.43 16.49 -3.64
CA ILE A 38 -4.50 15.36 -3.74
C ILE A 38 -5.22 14.08 -4.10
N LYS A 39 -4.47 13.13 -4.65
CA LYS A 39 -4.88 11.74 -4.83
C LYS A 39 -4.06 10.84 -3.90
N ILE A 40 -4.71 10.00 -3.11
CA ILE A 40 -4.07 9.02 -2.24
C ILE A 40 -4.24 7.66 -2.91
N ILE A 41 -3.14 6.96 -3.16
CA ILE A 41 -3.12 5.69 -3.87
C ILE A 41 -2.45 4.63 -2.99
N HIS A 42 -3.23 3.64 -2.54
CA HIS A 42 -2.70 2.45 -1.89
C HIS A 42 -2.48 1.36 -2.95
N LEU A 43 -1.29 0.79 -3.00
CA LEU A 43 -0.88 -0.12 -4.08
C LEU A 43 -1.33 -1.57 -3.87
N GLY A 44 -2.13 -1.85 -2.85
CA GLY A 44 -2.62 -3.20 -2.52
C GLY A 44 -1.76 -3.90 -1.46
N ASP A 45 -2.06 -5.17 -1.22
CA ASP A 45 -1.49 -5.96 -0.12
C ASP A 45 -1.56 -5.18 1.22
N HIS A 46 -2.71 -4.52 1.46
CA HIS A 46 -3.01 -3.99 2.78
C HIS A 46 -3.34 -5.14 3.73
N ALA A 47 -4.24 -6.03 3.33
CA ALA A 47 -4.57 -7.24 4.07
C ALA A 47 -3.62 -8.38 3.66
N ASP A 48 -2.84 -8.92 4.60
CA ASP A 48 -1.92 -10.04 4.30
C ASP A 48 -2.65 -11.36 4.07
N MET A 49 -3.82 -11.58 4.70
CA MET A 49 -4.64 -12.80 4.54
C MET A 49 -3.85 -14.10 4.73
N PRO A 50 -3.10 -14.28 5.82
CA PRO A 50 -2.25 -15.47 6.03
C PRO A 50 -3.03 -16.78 6.15
N SER A 51 -4.29 -16.75 6.59
CA SER A 51 -5.14 -17.95 6.68
C SER A 51 -5.48 -18.56 5.32
N LEU A 52 -5.40 -17.78 4.24
CA LEU A 52 -5.68 -18.19 2.88
C LEU A 52 -4.40 -18.42 2.04
N SER A 53 -3.22 -18.43 2.68
CA SER A 53 -1.95 -18.67 2.00
C SER A 53 -1.86 -20.09 1.45
N SER A 54 -1.86 -20.22 0.13
CA SER A 54 -1.65 -21.53 -0.53
C SER A 54 -0.23 -22.07 -0.33
N TYR A 55 0.75 -21.21 -0.14
CA TYR A 55 2.15 -21.58 0.11
C TYR A 55 2.38 -22.22 1.48
N ASP A 56 1.51 -21.93 2.44
CA ASP A 56 1.62 -22.44 3.82
C ASP A 56 0.70 -23.62 4.10
N LYS A 57 -0.11 -24.01 3.14
CA LYS A 57 -1.06 -25.12 3.28
C LYS A 57 -0.34 -26.40 3.76
N GLY A 58 -0.78 -26.95 4.87
CA GLY A 58 -0.17 -28.13 5.50
C GLY A 58 1.09 -27.87 6.33
N LYS A 59 1.57 -26.63 6.41
CA LYS A 59 2.70 -26.28 7.28
C LYS A 59 2.25 -25.94 8.70
N LYS A 60 3.17 -26.10 9.67
CA LYS A 60 2.95 -25.69 11.08
C LYS A 60 2.53 -24.22 11.20
N SER A 61 3.01 -23.34 10.32
CA SER A 61 2.67 -21.93 10.29
C SER A 61 1.18 -21.65 10.04
N MET A 62 0.42 -22.61 9.52
CA MET A 62 -1.04 -22.48 9.31
C MET A 62 -1.86 -22.70 10.59
N GLU A 63 -1.26 -23.31 11.62
CA GLU A 63 -1.98 -23.62 12.85
C GLU A 63 -2.51 -22.33 13.51
N GLY A 64 -3.79 -22.35 13.85
CA GLY A 64 -4.46 -21.23 14.53
C GLY A 64 -4.86 -20.06 13.64
N ARG A 65 -4.45 -19.98 12.36
CA ARG A 65 -4.88 -18.91 11.46
C ARG A 65 -6.37 -19.01 11.14
N ARG A 66 -7.07 -17.88 11.13
CA ARG A 66 -8.51 -17.78 10.89
C ARG A 66 -8.81 -16.61 9.97
N TYR A 67 -9.69 -16.83 8.99
CA TYR A 67 -10.16 -15.79 8.07
C TYR A 67 -10.71 -14.57 8.81
N THR A 68 -11.57 -14.79 9.80
CA THR A 68 -12.19 -13.72 10.58
C THR A 68 -11.19 -12.86 11.34
N GLU A 69 -10.08 -13.44 11.79
CA GLU A 69 -9.00 -12.70 12.45
C GLU A 69 -8.17 -11.88 11.43
N ASP A 70 -7.97 -12.42 10.23
CA ASP A 70 -7.29 -11.69 9.15
C ASP A 70 -8.11 -10.47 8.71
N ILE A 71 -9.41 -10.65 8.46
CA ILE A 71 -10.33 -9.55 8.12
C ILE A 71 -10.38 -8.51 9.23
N LYS A 72 -10.48 -8.96 10.49
CA LYS A 72 -10.49 -8.04 11.64
C LYS A 72 -9.20 -7.23 11.70
N ALA A 73 -8.04 -7.85 11.56
CA ALA A 73 -6.74 -7.18 11.62
C ALA A 73 -6.59 -6.16 10.47
N ALA A 74 -6.97 -6.55 9.26
CA ALA A 74 -6.94 -5.66 8.09
C ALA A 74 -7.88 -4.45 8.29
N ASN A 75 -9.12 -4.69 8.69
CA ASN A 75 -10.10 -3.63 8.89
C ASN A 75 -9.74 -2.68 10.03
N ASP A 76 -9.18 -3.20 11.12
CA ASP A 76 -8.72 -2.38 12.25
C ASP A 76 -7.51 -1.51 11.83
N ALA A 77 -6.56 -2.08 11.08
CA ALA A 77 -5.43 -1.34 10.50
C ALA A 77 -5.91 -0.26 9.52
N TRP A 78 -6.91 -0.57 8.69
CA TRP A 78 -7.52 0.39 7.77
C TRP A 78 -8.19 1.57 8.47
N LYS A 79 -8.89 1.30 9.57
CA LYS A 79 -9.48 2.35 10.41
C LYS A 79 -8.41 3.26 11.00
N ILE A 80 -7.27 2.70 11.45
CA ILE A 80 -6.14 3.47 11.98
C ILE A 80 -5.57 4.43 10.91
N LEU A 81 -5.38 3.97 9.68
CA LEU A 81 -4.91 4.79 8.57
C LEU A 81 -5.86 5.97 8.30
N ASN A 82 -7.17 5.72 8.33
CA ASN A 82 -8.18 6.72 7.99
C ASN A 82 -8.60 7.62 9.18
N ALA A 83 -8.26 7.24 10.41
CA ALA A 83 -8.69 7.95 11.61
C ALA A 83 -8.29 9.44 11.62
N PRO A 84 -7.04 9.86 11.28
CA PRO A 84 -6.67 11.27 11.29
C PRO A 84 -7.49 12.13 10.34
N LEU A 85 -7.78 11.64 9.13
CA LEU A 85 -8.62 12.34 8.17
C LEU A 85 -10.07 12.46 8.65
N ASN A 86 -10.59 11.39 9.25
CA ASN A 86 -11.95 11.38 9.80
C ASN A 86 -12.07 12.36 10.97
N GLU A 87 -11.10 12.37 11.88
CA GLU A 87 -11.05 13.28 13.02
C GLU A 87 -10.91 14.74 12.56
N PHE A 88 -10.03 15.02 11.60
CA PHE A 88 -9.89 16.33 10.99
C PHE A 88 -11.24 16.84 10.42
N ASN A 89 -11.93 16.02 9.65
CA ASN A 89 -13.21 16.35 9.05
C ASN A 89 -14.35 16.47 10.08
N LEU A 90 -14.31 15.70 11.17
CA LEU A 90 -15.26 15.84 12.27
C LEU A 90 -15.09 17.21 12.97
N ASN A 91 -13.85 17.65 13.20
CA ASN A 91 -13.56 18.95 13.79
C ASN A 91 -13.99 20.09 12.86
N ARG A 92 -13.75 19.98 11.54
CA ARG A 92 -14.24 20.96 10.56
C ARG A 92 -15.77 21.08 10.58
N ARG A 93 -16.47 19.97 10.68
CA ARG A 93 -17.95 19.98 10.80
C ARG A 93 -18.41 20.74 12.05
N LYS A 94 -17.74 20.54 13.20
CA LYS A 94 -18.06 21.26 14.45
C LYS A 94 -17.84 22.76 14.31
N THR A 95 -16.84 23.16 13.54
CA THR A 95 -16.48 24.59 13.29
C THR A 95 -17.12 25.16 12.03
N ARG A 96 -18.08 24.44 11.40
CA ARG A 96 -18.81 24.83 10.20
C ARG A 96 -17.93 25.08 8.95
N HIS A 97 -16.78 24.41 8.86
CA HIS A 97 -15.95 24.42 7.66
C HIS A 97 -16.31 23.24 6.74
N ALA A 98 -16.08 23.40 5.44
CA ALA A 98 -16.25 22.34 4.46
C ALA A 98 -15.29 21.18 4.76
N ARG A 99 -15.75 19.94 4.56
CA ARG A 99 -14.88 18.76 4.68
C ARG A 99 -13.81 18.76 3.59
N TRP A 100 -12.63 18.30 3.93
CA TRP A 100 -11.61 17.97 2.96
C TRP A 100 -11.72 16.50 2.56
N LEU A 101 -11.98 16.26 1.29
CA LEU A 101 -12.25 14.94 0.74
C LEU A 101 -11.26 14.65 -0.41
N PRO A 102 -10.03 14.23 -0.10
CA PRO A 102 -9.08 13.84 -1.14
C PRO A 102 -9.61 12.64 -1.93
N GLU A 103 -9.24 12.56 -3.21
CA GLU A 103 -9.52 11.39 -4.03
C GLU A 103 -8.67 10.21 -3.53
N ARG A 104 -9.31 9.04 -3.27
CA ARG A 104 -8.65 7.89 -2.65
C ARG A 104 -8.87 6.63 -3.47
N HIS A 105 -7.78 5.94 -3.80
CA HIS A 105 -7.76 4.71 -4.59
C HIS A 105 -7.02 3.61 -3.83
N ILE A 106 -7.57 2.40 -3.83
CA ILE A 106 -6.87 1.18 -3.47
C ILE A 106 -6.91 0.20 -4.63
N LEU A 107 -5.74 -0.31 -5.00
CA LEU A 107 -5.61 -1.37 -5.98
C LEU A 107 -5.44 -2.68 -5.21
N LEU A 108 -6.38 -3.62 -5.34
CA LEU A 108 -6.26 -4.89 -4.63
C LEU A 108 -4.98 -5.62 -5.05
N GLY A 109 -4.27 -6.15 -4.07
CA GLY A 109 -3.06 -6.93 -4.28
C GLY A 109 -3.34 -8.42 -4.37
N ASN A 110 -2.29 -9.20 -4.54
CA ASN A 110 -2.42 -10.65 -4.61
C ASN A 110 -2.74 -11.29 -3.26
N HIS A 111 -2.57 -10.60 -2.16
CA HIS A 111 -2.96 -11.06 -0.83
C HIS A 111 -4.46 -10.89 -0.61
N GLU A 112 -5.06 -9.76 -0.97
CA GLU A 112 -6.53 -9.62 -0.98
C GLU A 112 -7.16 -10.61 -1.98
N ASP A 113 -6.53 -10.86 -3.13
CA ASP A 113 -7.00 -11.81 -4.13
C ASP A 113 -6.96 -13.28 -3.66
N ARG A 114 -6.30 -13.59 -2.53
CA ARG A 114 -6.42 -14.90 -1.88
C ARG A 114 -7.87 -15.24 -1.54
N ILE A 115 -8.70 -14.25 -1.26
CA ILE A 115 -10.13 -14.45 -0.99
C ILE A 115 -10.82 -14.97 -2.25
N ASN A 116 -10.67 -14.29 -3.39
CA ASN A 116 -11.25 -14.73 -4.66
C ASN A 116 -10.75 -16.12 -5.07
N ARG A 117 -9.45 -16.38 -4.92
CA ARG A 117 -8.86 -17.69 -5.23
C ARG A 117 -9.36 -18.81 -4.30
N ALA A 118 -9.67 -18.50 -3.04
CA ALA A 118 -10.26 -19.48 -2.14
C ALA A 118 -11.68 -19.84 -2.60
N VAL A 119 -12.49 -18.86 -2.97
CA VAL A 119 -13.84 -19.08 -3.52
C VAL A 119 -13.78 -19.86 -4.83
N GLU A 120 -12.88 -19.49 -5.75
CA GLU A 120 -12.69 -20.22 -7.03
C GLU A 120 -12.27 -21.69 -6.82
N SER A 121 -11.49 -21.97 -5.79
CA SER A 121 -11.05 -23.33 -5.48
C SER A 121 -12.05 -24.16 -4.67
N ASP A 122 -13.01 -23.51 -4.02
CA ASP A 122 -14.07 -24.16 -3.24
C ASP A 122 -15.39 -23.36 -3.37
N ALA A 123 -16.27 -23.83 -4.24
CA ALA A 123 -17.56 -23.20 -4.52
C ALA A 123 -18.48 -23.10 -3.28
N GLN A 124 -18.24 -23.84 -2.21
CA GLN A 124 -19.01 -23.72 -0.97
C GLN A 124 -18.75 -22.40 -0.23
N LEU A 125 -17.65 -21.71 -0.57
CA LEU A 125 -17.30 -20.41 -0.02
C LEU A 125 -17.99 -19.24 -0.75
N GLU A 126 -18.66 -19.50 -1.88
CA GLU A 126 -19.41 -18.46 -2.61
C GLU A 126 -20.53 -17.89 -1.71
N GLY A 127 -20.54 -16.58 -1.57
CA GLY A 127 -21.47 -15.87 -0.68
C GLY A 127 -21.16 -15.98 0.83
N VAL A 128 -20.08 -16.69 1.22
CA VAL A 128 -19.63 -16.81 2.62
C VAL A 128 -18.47 -15.88 2.91
N ILE A 129 -17.53 -15.76 1.99
CA ILE A 129 -16.38 -14.86 2.07
C ILE A 129 -16.27 -14.03 0.80
N SER A 130 -15.86 -12.77 0.94
CA SER A 130 -15.73 -11.85 -0.19
C SER A 130 -14.66 -10.79 0.08
N THR A 131 -14.11 -10.19 -0.98
CA THR A 131 -13.29 -8.98 -0.83
C THR A 131 -14.09 -7.80 -0.26
N ASP A 132 -15.41 -7.84 -0.28
CA ASP A 132 -16.28 -6.85 0.35
C ASP A 132 -16.29 -6.94 1.89
N ASP A 133 -15.76 -8.02 2.49
CA ASP A 133 -15.50 -8.10 3.93
C ASP A 133 -14.42 -7.10 4.38
N LEU A 134 -13.63 -6.57 3.42
CA LEU A 134 -12.67 -5.49 3.61
C LEU A 134 -13.38 -4.14 3.40
N ILE A 135 -13.43 -3.31 4.44
CA ILE A 135 -14.23 -2.07 4.50
C ILE A 135 -13.70 -0.90 3.62
N TYR A 136 -12.94 -1.19 2.57
CA TYR A 136 -12.31 -0.14 1.76
C TYR A 136 -13.33 0.79 1.10
N ALA A 137 -14.31 0.23 0.40
CA ALA A 137 -15.37 0.99 -0.27
C ALA A 137 -16.24 1.76 0.71
N GLU A 138 -16.62 1.16 1.85
CA GLU A 138 -17.43 1.78 2.89
C GLU A 138 -16.76 3.04 3.47
N THR A 139 -15.44 3.07 3.52
CA THR A 139 -14.66 4.21 4.00
C THR A 139 -14.43 5.28 2.93
N GLY A 140 -15.04 5.11 1.75
CA GLY A 140 -15.02 6.08 0.65
C GLY A 140 -13.78 6.00 -0.24
N TRP A 141 -13.13 4.85 -0.31
CA TRP A 141 -12.05 4.58 -1.26
C TRP A 141 -12.62 3.96 -2.54
N LYS A 142 -12.06 4.34 -3.69
CA LYS A 142 -12.33 3.66 -4.97
C LYS A 142 -11.49 2.39 -5.00
N VAL A 143 -12.17 1.25 -4.97
CA VAL A 143 -11.51 -0.07 -5.01
C VAL A 143 -11.32 -0.49 -6.46
N HIS A 144 -10.09 -0.82 -6.83
CA HIS A 144 -9.75 -1.34 -8.14
C HIS A 144 -9.44 -2.84 -8.01
N PRO A 145 -10.10 -3.69 -8.81
CA PRO A 145 -9.87 -5.13 -8.77
C PRO A 145 -8.39 -5.48 -9.00
N PHE A 146 -7.97 -6.61 -8.46
CA PHE A 146 -6.63 -7.12 -8.65
C PHE A 146 -6.28 -7.18 -10.15
N LEU A 147 -5.08 -6.73 -10.52
CA LEU A 147 -4.58 -6.62 -11.90
C LEU A 147 -5.35 -5.65 -12.82
N SER A 148 -6.22 -4.82 -12.28
CA SER A 148 -6.89 -3.77 -13.03
C SER A 148 -6.15 -2.44 -12.86
N PRO A 149 -5.27 -2.04 -13.79
CA PRO A 149 -4.52 -0.80 -13.68
C PRO A 149 -5.42 0.43 -13.71
N VAL A 150 -5.06 1.47 -12.95
CA VAL A 150 -5.67 2.78 -13.05
C VAL A 150 -4.66 3.82 -13.52
N PHE A 151 -5.08 4.70 -14.42
CA PHE A 151 -4.24 5.78 -14.91
C PHE A 151 -4.72 7.11 -14.32
N LEU A 152 -3.81 7.79 -13.62
CA LEU A 152 -4.05 9.08 -12.98
C LEU A 152 -2.96 10.05 -13.44
N ASP A 153 -3.36 11.15 -14.07
CA ASP A 153 -2.46 12.20 -14.57
C ASP A 153 -1.27 11.67 -15.41
N GLY A 154 -1.51 10.61 -16.20
CA GLY A 154 -0.51 9.98 -17.07
C GLY A 154 0.39 8.95 -16.40
N VAL A 155 0.21 8.68 -15.11
CA VAL A 155 0.90 7.60 -14.40
C VAL A 155 -0.03 6.40 -14.26
N GLY A 156 0.41 5.23 -14.69
CA GLY A 156 -0.28 3.95 -14.45
C GLY A 156 0.04 3.40 -13.07
N TYR A 157 -0.98 2.98 -12.32
CA TYR A 157 -0.87 2.33 -11.03
C TYR A 157 -1.44 0.92 -11.10
N SER A 158 -0.72 -0.07 -10.59
CA SER A 158 -1.15 -1.44 -10.44
C SER A 158 -0.41 -2.08 -9.29
N HIS A 159 -0.98 -3.09 -8.63
CA HIS A 159 -0.23 -3.83 -7.61
C HIS A 159 1.03 -4.45 -8.22
N TYR A 160 0.89 -5.13 -9.38
CA TYR A 160 1.98 -5.45 -10.30
C TYR A 160 1.48 -5.50 -11.76
N TRP A 161 2.41 -5.62 -12.70
CA TRP A 161 2.11 -5.57 -14.13
C TRP A 161 2.36 -6.91 -14.78
N TYR A 162 1.52 -7.24 -15.77
CA TYR A 162 1.79 -8.32 -16.70
C TYR A 162 2.53 -7.80 -17.94
N ASN A 163 3.37 -8.67 -18.49
CA ASN A 163 3.96 -8.42 -19.79
C ASN A 163 2.89 -8.51 -20.88
N PRO A 164 2.59 -7.44 -21.62
CA PRO A 164 1.52 -7.45 -22.62
C PRO A 164 1.78 -8.42 -23.78
N MET A 165 3.04 -8.83 -23.99
CA MET A 165 3.39 -9.74 -25.09
C MET A 165 3.15 -11.22 -24.77
N ASN A 166 3.25 -11.64 -23.53
CA ASN A 166 3.19 -13.06 -23.18
C ASN A 166 2.25 -13.40 -22.01
N GLY A 167 1.57 -12.37 -21.44
CA GLY A 167 0.60 -12.56 -20.35
C GLY A 167 1.20 -13.10 -19.04
N ARG A 168 2.49 -12.93 -18.79
CA ARG A 168 3.16 -13.33 -17.54
C ARG A 168 3.48 -12.13 -16.66
N PRO A 169 3.62 -12.31 -15.34
CA PRO A 169 4.07 -11.25 -14.47
C PRO A 169 5.37 -10.61 -14.95
N LEU A 170 5.38 -9.29 -15.03
CA LEU A 170 6.52 -8.53 -15.56
C LEU A 170 7.62 -8.42 -14.50
N GLY A 171 8.68 -9.18 -14.65
CA GLY A 171 9.87 -9.16 -13.79
C GLY A 171 10.91 -8.12 -14.20
N GLY A 172 12.06 -8.16 -13.54
CA GLY A 172 13.24 -7.35 -13.86
C GLY A 172 13.29 -6.00 -13.15
N THR A 173 14.18 -5.12 -13.64
CA THR A 173 14.44 -3.80 -13.09
C THR A 173 13.33 -2.80 -13.42
N ALA A 174 13.26 -1.69 -12.70
CA ALA A 174 12.34 -0.60 -13.02
C ALA A 174 12.53 -0.07 -14.44
N GLU A 175 13.79 0.02 -14.92
CA GLU A 175 14.10 0.43 -16.29
C GLU A 175 13.61 -0.56 -17.35
N GLY A 176 13.84 -1.86 -17.13
CA GLY A 176 13.35 -2.92 -18.04
C GLY A 176 11.84 -2.92 -18.16
N ARG A 177 11.13 -2.80 -17.03
CA ARG A 177 9.66 -2.67 -17.00
C ARG A 177 9.19 -1.41 -17.71
N LEU A 178 9.84 -0.27 -17.47
CA LEU A 178 9.51 0.99 -18.12
C LEU A 178 9.63 0.91 -19.65
N LYS A 179 10.66 0.21 -20.15
CA LYS A 179 10.81 -0.06 -21.60
C LYS A 179 9.69 -0.94 -22.14
N THR A 180 9.30 -1.97 -21.40
CA THR A 180 8.26 -2.92 -21.83
C THR A 180 6.87 -2.31 -21.81
N LEU A 181 6.54 -1.55 -20.76
CA LEU A 181 5.22 -0.93 -20.59
C LEU A 181 5.03 0.30 -21.49
N GLY A 182 6.09 1.04 -21.77
CA GLY A 182 6.05 2.21 -22.67
C GLY A 182 5.40 3.46 -22.07
N HIS A 183 5.08 3.47 -20.78
CA HIS A 183 4.47 4.60 -20.05
C HIS A 183 4.99 4.67 -18.62
N SER A 184 4.78 5.80 -17.96
CA SER A 184 5.09 5.95 -16.53
C SER A 184 4.23 5.00 -15.70
N PHE A 185 4.87 4.28 -14.78
CA PHE A 185 4.17 3.33 -13.93
C PHE A 185 4.63 3.39 -12.47
N THR A 186 3.77 2.91 -11.57
CA THR A 186 4.05 2.68 -10.17
C THR A 186 3.44 1.36 -9.75
N MET A 187 4.19 0.57 -8.98
CA MET A 187 3.72 -0.72 -8.48
C MET A 187 4.24 -1.02 -7.07
N GLY A 188 3.52 -1.88 -6.34
CA GLY A 188 3.90 -2.52 -5.08
C GLY A 188 4.50 -3.91 -5.28
N HIS A 189 4.00 -4.88 -4.52
CA HIS A 189 4.25 -6.33 -4.62
C HIS A 189 5.69 -6.78 -4.36
N GLN A 190 6.65 -6.22 -5.07
CA GLN A 190 8.05 -6.65 -4.98
C GLN A 190 8.71 -6.21 -3.67
N GLN A 191 8.17 -5.17 -3.02
CA GLN A 191 8.60 -4.61 -1.74
C GLN A 191 10.05 -4.08 -1.72
N THR A 192 10.77 -4.17 -2.84
CA THR A 192 12.02 -3.46 -3.05
C THR A 192 11.74 -2.04 -3.55
N TYR A 193 12.65 -1.12 -3.28
CA TYR A 193 12.54 0.25 -3.78
C TYR A 193 13.46 0.44 -4.99
N LEU A 194 12.87 0.67 -6.16
CA LEU A 194 13.61 0.90 -7.41
C LEU A 194 12.96 2.01 -8.22
N THR A 195 13.76 2.89 -8.76
CA THR A 195 13.30 3.96 -9.66
C THR A 195 14.04 3.92 -11.00
N ALA A 196 13.36 4.39 -12.04
CA ALA A 196 13.96 4.61 -13.35
C ALA A 196 13.35 5.84 -14.02
N ILE A 197 14.15 6.54 -14.82
CA ILE A 197 13.74 7.69 -15.62
C ILE A 197 14.23 7.47 -17.02
N ARG A 198 13.40 7.73 -18.01
CA ARG A 198 13.78 7.80 -19.41
C ARG A 198 13.03 8.90 -20.14
N TYR A 199 13.56 9.33 -21.26
CA TYR A 199 12.92 10.28 -22.16
C TYR A 199 12.60 9.61 -23.48
N VAL A 200 11.37 9.79 -23.97
CA VAL A 200 10.90 9.29 -25.26
C VAL A 200 10.13 10.43 -25.93
N ASN A 201 10.59 10.86 -27.11
CA ASN A 201 9.99 12.00 -27.84
C ASN A 201 9.75 13.22 -26.93
N ASP A 202 10.79 13.64 -26.22
CA ASP A 202 10.78 14.78 -25.27
C ASP A 202 9.84 14.63 -24.06
N GLN A 203 9.21 13.50 -23.91
CA GLN A 203 8.38 13.18 -22.73
C GLN A 203 9.16 12.35 -21.71
N GLN A 204 9.15 12.80 -20.47
CA GLN A 204 9.72 12.05 -19.35
C GLN A 204 8.78 10.89 -18.98
N GLN A 205 9.34 9.71 -18.88
CA GLN A 205 8.66 8.54 -18.31
C GLN A 205 9.38 8.08 -17.06
N ARG A 206 8.62 7.69 -16.03
CA ARG A 206 9.14 7.25 -14.74
C ARG A 206 8.62 5.87 -14.36
N GLY A 207 9.51 4.96 -14.03
CA GLY A 207 9.21 3.65 -13.45
C GLY A 207 9.48 3.66 -11.95
N LEU A 208 8.52 3.19 -11.14
CA LEU A 208 8.64 3.16 -9.70
C LEU A 208 8.12 1.83 -9.15
N ILE A 209 8.99 1.11 -8.44
CA ILE A 209 8.68 0.01 -7.55
C ILE A 209 8.77 0.58 -6.13
N ALA A 210 7.65 0.62 -5.41
CA ALA A 210 7.43 1.59 -4.35
C ALA A 210 7.98 1.21 -2.96
N GLY A 211 8.69 0.08 -2.83
CA GLY A 211 9.15 -0.39 -1.52
C GLY A 211 8.03 -1.06 -0.72
N ALA A 212 8.09 -0.97 0.59
CA ALA A 212 7.13 -1.53 1.53
C ALA A 212 6.73 -0.50 2.60
N CYS A 213 5.63 -0.78 3.32
CA CYS A 213 5.09 0.12 4.33
C CYS A 213 4.55 -0.65 5.54
N TYR A 214 5.41 -1.41 6.23
CA TYR A 214 5.06 -2.16 7.44
C TYR A 214 6.22 -2.22 8.45
N LEU A 215 5.93 -2.57 9.71
CA LEU A 215 6.88 -2.52 10.84
C LEU A 215 7.38 -3.90 11.29
N HIS A 216 7.12 -4.96 10.56
CA HIS A 216 7.57 -6.30 10.87
C HIS A 216 8.44 -6.87 9.75
N ASP A 217 9.12 -7.96 10.03
CA ASP A 217 9.81 -8.73 9.01
C ASP A 217 8.95 -9.90 8.55
N GLU A 218 9.07 -10.25 7.28
CA GLU A 218 8.37 -11.38 6.69
C GLU A 218 9.22 -12.65 6.85
N ASP A 219 8.68 -13.63 7.57
CA ASP A 219 9.40 -14.89 7.89
C ASP A 219 9.90 -15.63 6.65
N TYR A 220 9.10 -15.60 5.57
CA TYR A 220 9.43 -16.31 4.32
C TYR A 220 10.59 -15.70 3.53
N LYS A 221 10.96 -14.44 3.82
CA LYS A 221 12.06 -13.75 3.13
C LYS A 221 13.43 -14.04 3.73
N GLY A 222 13.46 -14.51 4.98
CA GLY A 222 14.68 -14.62 5.75
C GLY A 222 15.34 -13.26 6.06
N PRO A 223 16.44 -13.25 6.84
CA PRO A 223 17.02 -11.98 7.31
C PRO A 223 17.44 -11.03 6.19
N GLN A 224 18.07 -11.51 5.12
CA GLN A 224 18.55 -10.67 4.03
C GLN A 224 17.41 -10.09 3.17
N GLY A 225 16.30 -10.82 3.03
CA GLY A 225 15.16 -10.41 2.22
C GLY A 225 14.33 -9.29 2.84
N ASN A 226 14.52 -9.01 4.11
CA ASN A 226 13.83 -7.96 4.86
C ASN A 226 14.57 -6.61 4.88
N HIS A 227 15.81 -6.57 4.39
CA HIS A 227 16.59 -5.34 4.23
C HIS A 227 16.10 -4.54 3.02
N HIS A 228 15.03 -3.77 3.18
CA HIS A 228 14.47 -2.94 2.13
C HIS A 228 13.95 -1.60 2.67
N TRP A 229 13.84 -0.62 1.79
CA TRP A 229 13.31 0.68 2.13
C TRP A 229 11.83 0.60 2.52
N ARG A 230 11.46 1.30 3.59
CA ARG A 230 10.09 1.34 4.12
C ARG A 230 9.62 2.77 4.29
N GLY A 231 8.47 3.10 3.71
CA GLY A 231 7.91 4.44 3.76
C GLY A 231 6.75 4.66 2.82
N ILE A 232 6.43 5.92 2.59
CA ILE A 232 5.47 6.38 1.60
C ILE A 232 6.17 7.32 0.61
N LEU A 233 5.55 7.53 -0.53
CA LEU A 233 6.11 8.32 -1.62
C LEU A 233 5.15 9.45 -1.99
N ILE A 234 5.69 10.65 -2.14
CA ILE A 234 4.93 11.81 -2.58
C ILE A 234 5.41 12.19 -3.98
N LYS A 235 4.48 12.27 -4.92
CA LYS A 235 4.73 12.77 -6.26
C LYS A 235 4.17 14.18 -6.36
N HIS A 236 5.03 15.15 -6.56
CA HIS A 236 4.65 16.54 -6.78
C HIS A 236 4.53 16.83 -8.26
N GLN A 237 3.69 17.80 -8.62
CA GLN A 237 3.54 18.32 -9.98
C GLN A 237 3.27 17.23 -11.04
N VAL A 238 2.46 16.23 -10.68
CA VAL A 238 2.17 15.12 -11.59
C VAL A 238 1.46 15.63 -12.83
N ASN A 239 2.06 15.41 -14.00
CA ASN A 239 1.51 15.82 -15.29
C ASN A 239 2.05 14.93 -16.42
N ASN A 240 1.16 14.34 -17.21
CA ASN A 240 1.50 13.46 -18.33
C ASN A 240 2.54 12.38 -17.99
N GLY A 241 2.48 11.84 -16.77
CA GLY A 241 3.40 10.80 -16.34
C GLY A 241 4.73 11.29 -15.74
N ALA A 242 5.07 12.57 -15.88
CA ALA A 242 6.20 13.19 -15.20
C ALA A 242 5.80 13.66 -13.80
N TYR A 243 6.76 13.67 -12.86
CA TYR A 243 6.56 14.17 -11.49
C TYR A 243 7.90 14.34 -10.76
N ASP A 244 7.90 15.14 -9.69
CA ASP A 244 9.01 15.19 -8.74
C ASP A 244 8.71 14.22 -7.59
N LEU A 245 9.67 13.36 -7.27
CA LEU A 245 9.52 12.31 -6.26
C LEU A 245 10.14 12.74 -4.93
N MET A 246 9.36 12.65 -3.86
CA MET A 246 9.83 12.81 -2.49
C MET A 246 9.59 11.50 -1.72
N GLU A 247 10.64 11.01 -1.08
CA GLU A 247 10.63 9.84 -0.22
C GLU A 247 10.38 10.25 1.23
N VAL A 248 9.46 9.56 1.90
CA VAL A 248 9.13 9.78 3.32
C VAL A 248 9.27 8.45 4.04
N SER A 249 10.41 8.22 4.69
CA SER A 249 10.68 6.95 5.38
C SER A 249 9.85 6.76 6.65
N LEU A 250 9.60 5.52 7.05
CA LEU A 250 8.95 5.23 8.33
C LEU A 250 9.78 5.72 9.53
N ASP A 251 11.12 5.75 9.45
CA ASP A 251 11.96 6.32 10.50
C ASP A 251 11.72 7.83 10.64
N TYR A 252 11.62 8.56 9.52
CA TYR A 252 11.26 9.97 9.55
C TYR A 252 9.88 10.20 10.20
N LEU A 253 8.87 9.42 9.82
CA LEU A 253 7.53 9.52 10.41
C LEU A 253 7.52 9.18 11.91
N CYS A 254 8.26 8.15 12.30
CA CYS A 254 8.43 7.78 13.72
C CYS A 254 9.08 8.93 14.52
N ARG A 255 10.17 9.51 14.02
CA ARG A 255 10.81 10.67 14.68
C ARG A 255 9.86 11.86 14.79
N ARG A 256 9.07 12.11 13.77
CA ARG A 256 8.12 13.23 13.74
C ARG A 256 7.00 13.08 14.77
N TYR A 257 6.45 11.89 14.93
CA TYR A 257 5.25 11.67 15.75
C TYR A 257 5.51 11.02 17.11
N GLU A 258 6.62 10.29 17.25
CA GLU A 258 7.00 9.61 18.51
C GLU A 258 8.25 10.22 19.15
N GLY A 259 8.98 11.11 18.46
CA GLY A 259 10.18 11.80 18.97
C GLY A 259 11.41 10.90 19.08
N VAL A 260 11.39 9.67 18.56
CA VAL A 260 12.50 8.70 18.62
C VAL A 260 12.71 8.02 17.28
N SER A 261 13.89 7.39 17.09
CA SER A 261 14.14 6.57 15.89
C SER A 261 13.24 5.34 15.85
N LEU A 262 13.00 4.83 14.65
CA LEU A 262 12.17 3.64 14.44
C LEU A 262 12.70 2.43 15.22
N ASP A 263 14.00 2.18 15.18
CA ASP A 263 14.63 1.07 15.92
C ASP A 263 14.38 1.17 17.42
N ARG A 264 14.52 2.38 17.97
CA ARG A 264 14.25 2.62 19.41
C ARG A 264 12.78 2.43 19.75
N PHE A 265 11.89 2.87 18.89
CA PHE A 265 10.45 2.69 19.06
C PHE A 265 10.08 1.20 19.07
N ILE A 266 10.54 0.45 18.06
CA ILE A 266 10.26 -0.98 17.92
C ILE A 266 10.85 -1.75 19.11
N SER A 267 12.12 -1.55 19.44
CA SER A 267 12.78 -2.24 20.55
C SER A 267 12.07 -2.02 21.89
N LYS A 268 11.50 -0.83 22.11
CA LYS A 268 10.78 -0.49 23.34
C LYS A 268 9.37 -1.06 23.37
N LYS A 269 8.61 -0.93 22.27
CA LYS A 269 7.18 -1.26 22.23
C LYS A 269 6.92 -2.70 21.84
N TYR A 270 7.78 -3.25 21.01
CA TYR A 270 7.67 -4.59 20.41
C TYR A 270 8.98 -5.39 20.58
N PRO A 271 9.40 -5.70 21.84
CA PRO A 271 10.72 -6.30 22.10
C PRO A 271 10.93 -7.69 21.47
N SER A 272 9.83 -8.35 21.10
CA SER A 272 9.88 -9.63 20.37
C SER A 272 10.08 -9.49 18.86
N LEU A 273 9.87 -8.28 18.31
CA LEU A 273 10.12 -7.99 16.89
C LEU A 273 11.57 -7.53 16.71
N ARG A 274 12.22 -8.10 15.71
CA ARG A 274 13.50 -7.60 15.20
C ARG A 274 13.25 -7.06 13.80
N LEU A 275 13.69 -5.83 13.54
CA LEU A 275 13.80 -5.34 12.17
C LEU A 275 15.19 -5.74 11.66
N ALA A 276 15.23 -6.34 10.48
CA ALA A 276 16.46 -6.70 9.79
C ALA A 276 17.19 -5.46 9.27
#